data_ef287687d5b6bd6e45d1036b94ed7a81
#
_entry.id   ef287687d5b6bd6e45d1036b94ed7a81
#
_cell.length_a   1.000
_cell.length_b   1.000
_cell.length_c   1.000
_cell.angle_alpha   90.00
_cell.angle_beta   90.00
_cell.angle_gamma   90.00
#
_symmetry.space_group_name_H-M   'P 1'
#
loop_
_entity.id
_entity.type
_entity.pdbx_description
1 polymer ?
#
loop_
_entity_poly.entity_id
_entity_poly.type
_entity_poly.pdbx_seq_one_letter_code
_entity_poly.pdbx_strand_id
1 'polypeptide(L)'
;MFTLKETLMDNHLNSTYQERMNQTVRAKLEAVLPHLEPGMKLLDFGSRFSPEFIHQIKKRDVIYHAYDVSPTVQRQLSVHGTVCLNDLTEKIEYYDVIFASSVFHEVVSYHTESEYTTIVRNLMDSLKQYGKIVIRDWDFMLQIDNEETRKSVQFRLEKLVEIRQWCDALQKNRVIDWFEIDTSKYVVTATEFDMLQIMFHVTWGVDALERESREIYPPILTAYNIVDNSTEPDTVVFDSEYDEYDDTYLPHLQKYFLIDELPQHTKSVLTLMKIPDLRK
;
A
#
# COMPACT_ATOMS: atom_id res chain seq x y z
N MET A 1 -8.32 23.59 1.87
CA MET A 1 -7.64 23.90 0.60
C MET A 1 -7.25 22.57 -0.08
N PHE A 2 -8.28 21.79 -0.52
CA PHE A 2 -8.17 20.38 -0.93
C PHE A 2 -8.20 20.16 -2.45
N THR A 3 -8.20 21.22 -3.24
CA THR A 3 -8.65 21.21 -4.65
C THR A 3 -7.69 20.59 -5.68
N LEU A 4 -6.40 20.44 -5.40
CA LEU A 4 -5.46 19.81 -6.35
C LEU A 4 -5.29 18.30 -6.11
N LYS A 5 -5.38 17.85 -4.84
CA LYS A 5 -5.30 16.43 -4.47
C LYS A 5 -6.53 15.64 -4.98
N GLU A 6 -7.72 16.22 -4.88
CA GLU A 6 -8.97 15.58 -5.31
C GLU A 6 -9.05 15.29 -6.81
N THR A 7 -8.56 16.21 -7.65
CA THR A 7 -8.66 16.07 -9.12
C THR A 7 -7.71 15.00 -9.66
N LEU A 8 -6.58 14.76 -8.99
CA LEU A 8 -5.62 13.72 -9.38
C LEU A 8 -6.10 12.32 -9.00
N MET A 9 -6.85 12.19 -7.92
CA MET A 9 -7.38 10.89 -7.44
C MET A 9 -8.61 10.40 -8.22
N ASP A 10 -9.43 11.29 -8.78
CA ASP A 10 -10.68 10.92 -9.46
C ASP A 10 -10.50 10.36 -10.89
N ASN A 11 -9.36 10.58 -11.53
CA ASN A 11 -9.13 10.14 -12.92
C ASN A 11 -8.73 8.66 -13.08
N HIS A 12 -8.73 7.85 -12.03
CA HIS A 12 -8.09 6.53 -12.01
C HIS A 12 -9.02 5.32 -11.99
N LEU A 13 -10.26 5.46 -12.42
CA LEU A 13 -11.08 4.29 -12.76
C LEU A 13 -10.76 3.79 -14.18
N ASN A 14 -9.49 3.77 -14.56
CA ASN A 14 -9.04 3.09 -15.75
C ASN A 14 -9.31 1.58 -15.58
N SER A 15 -9.90 0.93 -16.58
CA SER A 15 -10.24 -0.50 -16.58
C SER A 15 -9.05 -1.39 -16.17
N THR A 16 -7.87 -1.06 -16.61
CA THR A 16 -6.62 -1.79 -16.30
C THR A 16 -6.28 -1.73 -14.80
N TYR A 17 -6.44 -0.60 -14.15
CA TYR A 17 -6.21 -0.45 -12.73
C TYR A 17 -7.24 -1.26 -11.92
N GLN A 18 -8.52 -1.17 -12.29
CA GLN A 18 -9.58 -1.93 -11.63
C GLN A 18 -9.38 -3.45 -11.77
N GLU A 19 -8.94 -3.91 -12.95
CA GLU A 19 -8.60 -5.31 -13.17
C GLU A 19 -7.47 -5.79 -12.27
N ARG A 20 -6.39 -5.01 -12.12
CA ARG A 20 -5.29 -5.31 -11.21
C ARG A 20 -5.74 -5.35 -9.75
N MET A 21 -6.58 -4.41 -9.33
CA MET A 21 -7.14 -4.41 -7.96
C MET A 21 -8.00 -5.64 -7.71
N ASN A 22 -8.77 -6.10 -8.69
CA ASN A 22 -9.59 -7.31 -8.57
C ASN A 22 -8.73 -8.59 -8.47
N GLN A 23 -7.57 -8.64 -9.13
CA GLN A 23 -6.64 -9.77 -9.03
C GLN A 23 -6.09 -9.95 -7.60
N THR A 24 -5.98 -8.86 -6.83
CA THR A 24 -5.46 -8.91 -5.45
C THR A 24 -6.53 -9.23 -4.40
N VAL A 25 -7.79 -9.41 -4.78
CA VAL A 25 -8.89 -9.65 -3.82
C VAL A 25 -8.63 -10.90 -2.97
N ARG A 26 -8.16 -11.98 -3.60
CA ARG A 26 -7.86 -13.23 -2.89
C ARG A 26 -6.80 -13.01 -1.81
N ALA A 27 -5.69 -12.38 -2.14
CA ALA A 27 -4.61 -12.09 -1.21
C ALA A 27 -5.07 -11.17 -0.06
N LYS A 28 -5.91 -10.16 -0.36
CA LYS A 28 -6.53 -9.31 0.66
C LYS A 28 -7.41 -10.11 1.63
N LEU A 29 -8.20 -11.05 1.10
CA LEU A 29 -9.04 -11.91 1.93
C LEU A 29 -8.18 -12.86 2.78
N GLU A 30 -7.15 -13.47 2.21
CA GLU A 30 -6.22 -14.33 2.94
C GLU A 30 -5.54 -13.58 4.09
N ALA A 31 -5.22 -12.30 3.90
CA ALA A 31 -4.62 -11.47 4.92
C ALA A 31 -5.57 -11.11 6.07
N VAL A 32 -6.83 -10.79 5.78
CA VAL A 32 -7.75 -10.24 6.80
C VAL A 32 -8.67 -11.28 7.44
N LEU A 33 -9.08 -12.32 6.70
CA LEU A 33 -10.06 -13.29 7.18
C LEU A 33 -9.63 -14.09 8.43
N PRO A 34 -8.35 -14.42 8.65
CA PRO A 34 -7.91 -15.07 9.88
C PRO A 34 -8.17 -14.28 11.16
N HIS A 35 -8.39 -12.97 11.04
CA HIS A 35 -8.60 -12.05 12.15
C HIS A 35 -10.08 -11.70 12.38
N LEU A 36 -11.01 -12.27 11.60
CA LEU A 36 -12.43 -11.90 11.60
C LEU A 36 -13.31 -13.06 12.08
N GLU A 37 -14.16 -12.75 13.04
CA GLU A 37 -15.24 -13.62 13.54
C GLU A 37 -16.61 -13.00 13.29
N PRO A 38 -17.72 -13.80 13.23
CA PRO A 38 -19.06 -13.27 13.09
C PRO A 38 -19.41 -12.24 14.18
N GLY A 39 -20.04 -11.14 13.78
CA GLY A 39 -20.43 -10.04 14.67
C GLY A 39 -19.31 -9.01 14.91
N MET A 40 -18.06 -9.26 14.49
CA MET A 40 -16.99 -8.30 14.58
C MET A 40 -17.19 -7.10 13.63
N LYS A 41 -16.57 -5.99 13.96
CA LYS A 41 -16.59 -4.74 13.19
C LYS A 41 -15.24 -4.51 12.54
N LEU A 42 -15.26 -4.45 11.20
CA LEU A 42 -14.10 -4.18 10.36
C LEU A 42 -14.16 -2.76 9.79
N LEU A 43 -13.06 -2.02 9.91
CA LEU A 43 -12.79 -0.83 9.11
C LEU A 43 -11.80 -1.19 8.00
N ASP A 44 -12.20 -0.99 6.75
CA ASP A 44 -11.31 -1.07 5.57
C ASP A 44 -10.80 0.35 5.27
N PHE A 45 -9.56 0.60 5.63
CA PHE A 45 -8.91 1.91 5.49
C PHE A 45 -8.20 2.02 4.14
N GLY A 46 -8.54 3.04 3.34
CA GLY A 46 -8.12 3.14 1.94
C GLY A 46 -8.82 2.10 1.08
N SER A 47 -10.11 1.94 1.30
CA SER A 47 -10.91 0.78 0.90
C SER A 47 -10.93 0.51 -0.60
N ARG A 48 -10.76 1.50 -1.44
CA ARG A 48 -11.02 1.38 -2.88
C ARG A 48 -12.13 0.37 -3.20
N PHE A 49 -13.18 0.78 -3.84
CA PHE A 49 -14.37 -0.04 -4.05
C PHE A 49 -14.07 -1.39 -4.73
N SER A 50 -14.29 -2.49 -4.01
CA SER A 50 -14.20 -3.87 -4.52
C SER A 50 -15.44 -4.66 -4.11
N PRO A 51 -16.42 -4.84 -5.02
CA PRO A 51 -17.68 -5.55 -4.71
C PRO A 51 -17.45 -6.97 -4.19
N GLU A 52 -16.51 -7.70 -4.79
CA GLU A 52 -16.22 -9.08 -4.38
C GLU A 52 -15.64 -9.15 -2.97
N PHE A 53 -14.67 -8.29 -2.66
CA PHE A 53 -14.10 -8.21 -1.30
C PHE A 53 -15.20 -7.92 -0.27
N ILE A 54 -16.01 -6.88 -0.50
CA ILE A 54 -17.11 -6.48 0.36
C ILE A 54 -18.11 -7.64 0.56
N HIS A 55 -18.46 -8.34 -0.54
CA HIS A 55 -19.38 -9.47 -0.49
C HIS A 55 -18.85 -10.61 0.39
N GLN A 56 -17.58 -10.99 0.21
CA GLN A 56 -16.96 -12.07 0.98
C GLN A 56 -16.86 -11.75 2.47
N ILE A 57 -16.57 -10.50 2.83
CA ILE A 57 -16.56 -10.04 4.23
C ILE A 57 -17.98 -10.09 4.82
N LYS A 58 -18.98 -9.49 4.15
CA LYS A 58 -20.37 -9.46 4.64
C LYS A 58 -20.97 -10.86 4.77
N LYS A 59 -20.60 -11.81 3.92
CA LYS A 59 -21.05 -13.21 4.00
C LYS A 59 -20.64 -13.91 5.30
N ARG A 60 -19.63 -13.38 6.01
CA ARG A 60 -19.19 -13.90 7.31
C ARG A 60 -19.88 -13.25 8.51
N ASP A 61 -20.97 -12.50 8.30
CA ASP A 61 -21.67 -11.76 9.35
C ASP A 61 -20.78 -10.71 10.05
N VAL A 62 -19.85 -10.10 9.30
CA VAL A 62 -19.00 -9.02 9.77
C VAL A 62 -19.65 -7.67 9.44
N ILE A 63 -19.66 -6.76 10.39
CA ILE A 63 -20.10 -5.37 10.19
C ILE A 63 -18.98 -4.62 9.50
N TYR A 64 -19.18 -4.35 8.20
CA TYR A 64 -18.15 -3.75 7.34
C TYR A 64 -18.39 -2.24 7.17
N HIS A 65 -17.40 -1.46 7.56
CA HIS A 65 -17.30 -0.03 7.29
C HIS A 65 -16.07 0.23 6.43
N ALA A 66 -16.08 1.33 5.70
CA ALA A 66 -14.97 1.74 4.85
C ALA A 66 -14.59 3.21 5.11
N TYR A 67 -13.35 3.52 4.83
CA TYR A 67 -12.85 4.90 4.74
C TYR A 67 -12.01 5.04 3.48
N ASP A 68 -12.32 6.05 2.67
CA ASP A 68 -11.54 6.42 1.50
C ASP A 68 -11.66 7.94 1.31
N VAL A 69 -10.58 8.56 0.83
CA VAL A 69 -10.56 10.02 0.61
C VAL A 69 -11.16 10.42 -0.75
N SER A 70 -11.35 9.46 -1.68
CA SER A 70 -11.92 9.70 -3.00
C SER A 70 -13.44 9.81 -2.95
N PRO A 71 -14.04 10.98 -3.33
CA PRO A 71 -15.50 11.12 -3.39
C PRO A 71 -16.17 10.13 -4.35
N THR A 72 -15.45 9.70 -5.39
CA THR A 72 -15.95 8.68 -6.34
C THR A 72 -16.06 7.32 -5.68
N VAL A 73 -15.03 6.90 -4.94
CA VAL A 73 -15.06 5.64 -4.17
C VAL A 73 -16.13 5.68 -3.09
N GLN A 74 -16.22 6.77 -2.34
CA GLN A 74 -17.27 6.96 -1.31
C GLN A 74 -18.68 6.80 -1.89
N ARG A 75 -18.96 7.38 -3.07
CA ARG A 75 -20.25 7.22 -3.76
C ARG A 75 -20.52 5.77 -4.14
N GLN A 76 -19.52 5.07 -4.70
CA GLN A 76 -19.63 3.67 -5.07
C GLN A 76 -19.93 2.78 -3.84
N LEU A 77 -19.19 2.98 -2.75
CA LEU A 77 -19.41 2.27 -1.48
C LEU A 77 -20.83 2.49 -0.96
N SER A 78 -21.31 3.74 -0.97
CA SER A 78 -22.67 4.10 -0.49
C SER A 78 -23.76 3.47 -1.32
N VAL A 79 -23.65 3.44 -2.65
CA VAL A 79 -24.61 2.77 -3.55
C VAL A 79 -24.71 1.27 -3.25
N HIS A 80 -23.63 0.64 -2.79
CA HIS A 80 -23.60 -0.78 -2.39
C HIS A 80 -23.96 -1.02 -0.91
N GLY A 81 -24.56 -0.02 -0.25
CA GLY A 81 -25.00 -0.14 1.14
C GLY A 81 -23.86 -0.34 2.14
N THR A 82 -22.70 0.20 1.83
CA THR A 82 -21.56 0.22 2.75
C THR A 82 -21.53 1.56 3.48
N VAL A 83 -21.36 1.51 4.80
CA VAL A 83 -21.11 2.71 5.60
C VAL A 83 -19.72 3.20 5.30
N CYS A 84 -19.62 4.38 4.69
CA CYS A 84 -18.35 5.06 4.47
C CYS A 84 -18.22 6.18 5.50
N LEU A 85 -17.13 6.18 6.26
CA LEU A 85 -16.85 7.25 7.22
C LEU A 85 -16.40 8.51 6.48
N ASN A 86 -16.85 9.66 6.95
CA ASN A 86 -16.35 10.95 6.48
C ASN A 86 -15.07 11.37 7.23
N ASP A 87 -14.94 10.92 8.48
CA ASP A 87 -13.82 11.22 9.35
C ASP A 87 -13.48 10.00 10.23
N LEU A 88 -12.19 9.75 10.44
CA LEU A 88 -11.72 8.64 11.27
C LEU A 88 -12.06 8.84 12.76
N THR A 89 -12.28 10.08 13.20
CA THR A 89 -12.63 10.41 14.59
C THR A 89 -14.10 10.14 14.93
N GLU A 90 -14.94 9.77 13.96
CA GLU A 90 -16.36 9.47 14.19
C GLU A 90 -16.59 8.26 15.12
N LYS A 91 -15.61 7.35 15.22
CA LYS A 91 -15.73 6.10 15.96
C LYS A 91 -14.52 5.89 16.86
N ILE A 92 -14.69 5.98 18.16
CA ILE A 92 -13.66 5.70 19.17
C ILE A 92 -13.95 4.32 19.78
N GLU A 93 -12.91 3.48 19.96
CA GLU A 93 -12.98 2.13 20.53
C GLU A 93 -14.12 1.28 19.93
N TYR A 94 -14.27 1.35 18.61
CA TYR A 94 -15.42 0.77 17.93
C TYR A 94 -15.08 -0.48 17.11
N TYR A 95 -13.90 -0.51 16.48
CA TYR A 95 -13.52 -1.59 15.55
C TYR A 95 -12.75 -2.70 16.27
N ASP A 96 -13.07 -3.94 15.90
CA ASP A 96 -12.32 -5.12 16.33
C ASP A 96 -11.08 -5.29 15.44
N VAL A 97 -11.23 -4.99 14.13
CA VAL A 97 -10.15 -5.05 13.16
C VAL A 97 -10.15 -3.80 12.27
N ILE A 98 -8.97 -3.26 12.00
CA ILE A 98 -8.73 -2.31 10.93
C ILE A 98 -7.88 -3.02 9.89
N PHE A 99 -8.29 -2.99 8.63
CA PHE A 99 -7.54 -3.51 7.50
C PHE A 99 -7.05 -2.37 6.63
N ALA A 100 -5.75 -2.31 6.38
CA ALA A 100 -5.10 -1.30 5.56
C ALA A 100 -4.28 -2.00 4.49
N SER A 101 -4.82 -2.09 3.27
CA SER A 101 -4.15 -2.80 2.19
C SER A 101 -3.71 -1.87 1.07
N SER A 102 -2.39 -1.77 0.85
CA SER A 102 -1.77 -0.92 -0.17
C SER A 102 -2.17 0.54 -0.03
N VAL A 103 -2.04 1.08 1.19
CA VAL A 103 -2.41 2.46 1.52
C VAL A 103 -1.40 3.15 2.43
N PHE A 104 -0.61 2.42 3.22
CA PHE A 104 0.36 3.05 4.11
C PHE A 104 1.49 3.73 3.32
N HIS A 105 1.93 3.17 2.21
CA HIS A 105 2.88 3.82 1.32
C HIS A 105 2.33 5.15 0.77
N GLU A 106 1.02 5.23 0.45
CA GLU A 106 0.37 6.48 0.04
C GLU A 106 0.34 7.48 1.21
N VAL A 107 0.03 7.02 2.44
CA VAL A 107 0.04 7.87 3.64
C VAL A 107 1.41 8.51 3.84
N VAL A 108 2.49 7.73 3.73
CA VAL A 108 3.86 8.24 3.86
C VAL A 108 4.23 9.18 2.71
N SER A 109 3.84 8.86 1.48
CA SER A 109 4.25 9.62 0.29
C SER A 109 3.56 10.98 0.18
N TYR A 110 2.32 11.10 0.66
CA TYR A 110 1.50 12.30 0.43
C TYR A 110 1.30 13.19 1.65
N HIS A 111 1.77 12.77 2.83
CA HIS A 111 1.58 13.50 4.07
C HIS A 111 2.91 13.81 4.75
N THR A 112 2.93 14.92 5.48
CA THR A 112 4.03 15.24 6.40
C THR A 112 3.98 14.30 7.62
N GLU A 113 5.09 14.20 8.35
CA GLU A 113 5.19 13.38 9.55
C GLU A 113 4.07 13.68 10.56
N SER A 114 3.78 14.95 10.81
CA SER A 114 2.69 15.35 11.71
C SER A 114 1.31 14.92 11.23
N GLU A 115 1.07 14.97 9.91
CA GLU A 115 -0.21 14.56 9.32
C GLU A 115 -0.39 13.05 9.40
N TYR A 116 0.61 12.25 8.99
CA TYR A 116 0.46 10.80 9.05
C TYR A 116 0.41 10.27 10.50
N THR A 117 1.16 10.87 11.42
CA THR A 117 1.06 10.56 12.85
C THR A 117 -0.36 10.78 13.36
N THR A 118 -1.01 11.88 12.96
CA THR A 118 -2.40 12.16 13.32
C THR A 118 -3.36 11.14 12.73
N ILE A 119 -3.20 10.77 11.46
CA ILE A 119 -4.02 9.75 10.79
C ILE A 119 -3.92 8.41 11.54
N VAL A 120 -2.70 7.96 11.83
CA VAL A 120 -2.47 6.69 12.50
C VAL A 120 -3.01 6.70 13.93
N ARG A 121 -2.84 7.81 14.67
CA ARG A 121 -3.42 7.95 16.01
C ARG A 121 -4.95 7.81 15.95
N ASN A 122 -5.62 8.48 15.03
CA ASN A 122 -7.07 8.37 14.89
C ASN A 122 -7.50 6.93 14.54
N LEU A 123 -6.74 6.19 13.73
CA LEU A 123 -6.98 4.78 13.47
C LEU A 123 -6.85 3.96 14.76
N MET A 124 -5.78 4.16 15.52
CA MET A 124 -5.55 3.43 16.77
C MET A 124 -6.58 3.78 17.85
N ASP A 125 -7.04 5.03 17.91
CA ASP A 125 -8.11 5.46 18.82
C ASP A 125 -9.45 4.80 18.46
N SER A 126 -9.69 4.54 17.17
CA SER A 126 -10.90 3.86 16.72
C SER A 126 -10.91 2.34 16.98
N LEU A 127 -9.75 1.74 17.26
CA LEU A 127 -9.62 0.33 17.66
C LEU A 127 -10.06 0.12 19.11
N LYS A 128 -10.79 -0.95 19.34
CA LYS A 128 -11.03 -1.47 20.71
C LYS A 128 -9.74 -1.94 21.36
N GLN A 129 -9.79 -2.13 22.67
CA GLN A 129 -8.74 -2.88 23.37
C GLN A 129 -8.69 -4.32 22.83
N TYR A 130 -7.49 -4.83 22.60
CA TYR A 130 -7.20 -6.11 21.92
C TYR A 130 -7.65 -6.15 20.46
N GLY A 131 -8.11 -5.02 19.88
CA GLY A 131 -8.34 -4.90 18.46
C GLY A 131 -7.04 -4.93 17.67
N LYS A 132 -7.11 -5.36 16.42
CA LYS A 132 -5.95 -5.55 15.54
C LYS A 132 -5.97 -4.58 14.37
N ILE A 133 -4.80 -4.06 14.02
CA ILE A 133 -4.57 -3.46 12.71
C ILE A 133 -3.79 -4.44 11.85
N VAL A 134 -4.33 -4.77 10.69
CA VAL A 134 -3.72 -5.67 9.70
C VAL A 134 -3.30 -4.81 8.52
N ILE A 135 -2.01 -4.67 8.31
CA ILE A 135 -1.41 -3.87 7.25
C ILE A 135 -0.84 -4.81 6.21
N ARG A 136 -1.33 -4.72 4.97
CA ARG A 136 -0.79 -5.42 3.81
C ARG A 136 -0.26 -4.38 2.84
N ASP A 137 1.04 -4.24 2.72
CA ASP A 137 1.64 -3.20 1.89
C ASP A 137 2.93 -3.67 1.22
N TRP A 138 3.50 -2.81 0.38
CA TRP A 138 4.81 -3.05 -0.20
C TRP A 138 5.83 -3.30 0.90
N ASP A 139 6.72 -4.25 0.61
CA ASP A 139 7.85 -4.53 1.47
C ASP A 139 9.10 -4.75 0.63
N PHE A 140 9.83 -3.71 0.44
CA PHE A 140 11.14 -3.79 -0.19
C PHE A 140 12.18 -3.96 0.90
N MET A 141 12.34 -5.22 1.35
CA MET A 141 13.41 -5.55 2.28
C MET A 141 14.74 -5.21 1.63
N LEU A 142 15.35 -4.16 2.14
CA LEU A 142 16.76 -3.94 1.92
C LEU A 142 17.50 -5.06 2.65
N GLN A 143 18.26 -5.85 1.93
CA GLN A 143 19.35 -6.58 2.57
C GLN A 143 20.27 -5.51 3.12
N ILE A 144 20.19 -5.29 4.43
CA ILE A 144 20.80 -4.18 5.19
C ILE A 144 22.34 -4.07 5.00
N ASP A 145 22.94 -5.02 4.31
CA ASP A 145 24.39 -5.12 4.21
C ASP A 145 25.05 -4.14 3.25
N ASN A 146 24.31 -3.45 2.35
CA ASN A 146 24.96 -2.45 1.49
C ASN A 146 23.94 -1.52 0.80
N GLU A 147 23.61 -0.39 1.40
CA GLU A 147 22.95 0.75 0.71
C GLU A 147 23.69 1.19 -0.58
N GLU A 148 24.96 0.83 -0.73
CA GLU A 148 25.79 1.13 -1.90
C GLU A 148 25.80 0.01 -2.96
N THR A 149 25.16 -1.15 -2.73
CA THR A 149 25.16 -2.24 -3.70
C THR A 149 24.39 -1.85 -4.95
N ARG A 150 25.12 -1.72 -6.04
CA ARG A 150 24.54 -1.43 -7.35
C ARG A 150 24.02 -2.72 -7.98
N LYS A 151 22.79 -2.68 -8.44
CA LYS A 151 22.15 -3.75 -9.22
C LYS A 151 21.99 -3.30 -10.66
N SER A 152 22.11 -4.24 -11.57
CA SER A 152 21.93 -4.00 -12.99
C SER A 152 20.91 -4.97 -13.55
N VAL A 153 19.89 -4.45 -14.24
CA VAL A 153 18.83 -5.25 -14.82
C VAL A 153 18.73 -4.93 -16.32
N GLN A 154 18.66 -6.00 -17.13
CA GLN A 154 18.51 -5.88 -18.56
C GLN A 154 17.06 -5.57 -18.93
N PHE A 155 16.85 -4.60 -19.81
CA PHE A 155 15.53 -4.21 -20.26
C PHE A 155 15.31 -4.49 -21.76
N ARG A 156 14.04 -4.50 -22.15
CA ARG A 156 13.63 -4.66 -23.56
C ARG A 156 13.85 -3.35 -24.32
N LEU A 157 14.51 -3.42 -25.46
CA LEU A 157 14.87 -2.24 -26.28
C LEU A 157 13.67 -1.33 -26.57
N GLU A 158 12.54 -1.92 -26.93
CA GLU A 158 11.32 -1.19 -27.26
C GLU A 158 10.73 -0.44 -26.04
N LYS A 159 11.22 -0.71 -24.84
CA LYS A 159 10.80 -0.07 -23.57
C LYS A 159 11.73 1.03 -23.07
N LEU A 160 12.83 1.29 -23.79
CA LEU A 160 13.82 2.30 -23.38
C LEU A 160 13.19 3.68 -23.07
N VAL A 161 12.28 4.14 -23.92
CA VAL A 161 11.67 5.47 -23.72
C VAL A 161 10.81 5.49 -22.48
N GLU A 162 9.98 4.49 -22.27
CA GLU A 162 9.12 4.37 -21.10
C GLU A 162 9.94 4.26 -19.80
N ILE A 163 10.95 3.40 -19.78
CA ILE A 163 11.83 3.22 -18.62
C ILE A 163 12.55 4.54 -18.28
N ARG A 164 13.07 5.25 -19.28
CA ARG A 164 13.72 6.55 -19.05
C ARG A 164 12.76 7.56 -18.47
N GLN A 165 11.54 7.66 -19.00
CA GLN A 165 10.52 8.55 -18.46
C GLN A 165 10.20 8.27 -16.99
N TRP A 166 10.12 7.00 -16.62
CA TRP A 166 9.91 6.59 -15.22
C TRP A 166 11.11 6.94 -14.35
N CYS A 167 12.33 6.59 -14.75
CA CYS A 167 13.53 6.91 -13.99
C CYS A 167 13.67 8.42 -13.76
N ASP A 168 13.48 9.23 -14.81
CA ASP A 168 13.55 10.69 -14.72
C ASP A 168 12.46 11.25 -13.78
N ALA A 169 11.25 10.70 -13.82
CA ALA A 169 10.14 11.14 -12.97
C ALA A 169 10.35 10.75 -11.50
N LEU A 170 10.79 9.53 -11.23
CA LEU A 170 11.08 9.03 -9.88
C LEU A 170 12.23 9.84 -9.25
N GLN A 171 13.31 10.12 -10.00
CA GLN A 171 14.41 10.93 -9.52
C GLN A 171 13.97 12.39 -9.28
N LYS A 172 13.22 12.98 -10.19
CA LYS A 172 12.66 14.34 -10.02
C LYS A 172 11.80 14.46 -8.76
N ASN A 173 11.06 13.43 -8.43
CA ASN A 173 10.19 13.38 -7.26
C ASN A 173 10.91 12.86 -5.99
N ARG A 174 12.21 12.57 -6.08
CA ARG A 174 13.05 12.06 -4.97
C ARG A 174 12.60 10.72 -4.41
N VAL A 175 11.98 9.90 -5.23
CA VAL A 175 11.63 8.50 -4.90
C VAL A 175 12.86 7.63 -5.07
N ILE A 176 13.72 7.95 -6.06
CA ILE A 176 15.05 7.35 -6.24
C ILE A 176 16.11 8.44 -6.23
N ASP A 177 17.30 8.08 -5.77
CA ASP A 177 18.43 9.01 -5.72
C ASP A 177 19.22 9.00 -7.01
N TRP A 178 19.51 7.82 -7.56
CA TRP A 178 20.38 7.69 -8.70
C TRP A 178 20.06 6.51 -9.62
N PHE A 179 20.27 6.69 -10.91
CA PHE A 179 20.24 5.63 -11.91
C PHE A 179 21.19 5.92 -13.09
N GLU A 180 21.57 4.88 -13.84
CA GLU A 180 22.29 4.96 -15.11
C GLU A 180 21.67 4.01 -16.14
N ILE A 181 21.53 4.46 -17.38
CA ILE A 181 21.05 3.63 -18.49
C ILE A 181 22.16 3.49 -19.53
N ASP A 182 22.69 2.26 -19.68
CA ASP A 182 23.59 1.88 -20.76
C ASP A 182 22.76 1.38 -21.96
N THR A 183 22.56 2.27 -22.92
CA THR A 183 21.75 1.95 -24.14
C THR A 183 22.45 0.97 -25.06
N SER A 184 23.77 0.80 -24.96
CA SER A 184 24.52 -0.15 -25.78
C SER A 184 24.35 -1.60 -25.31
N LYS A 185 24.09 -1.79 -24.02
CA LYS A 185 23.87 -3.08 -23.37
C LYS A 185 22.42 -3.34 -22.99
N TYR A 186 21.56 -2.32 -23.14
CA TYR A 186 20.17 -2.35 -22.69
C TYR A 186 20.03 -2.68 -21.21
N VAL A 187 20.82 -1.98 -20.39
CA VAL A 187 20.89 -2.20 -18.94
C VAL A 187 20.57 -0.90 -18.21
N VAL A 188 19.73 -0.98 -17.18
CA VAL A 188 19.58 0.04 -16.15
C VAL A 188 20.35 -0.40 -14.92
N THR A 189 21.08 0.51 -14.30
CA THR A 189 21.85 0.30 -13.08
C THR A 189 21.40 1.33 -12.03
N ALA A 190 21.16 0.89 -10.80
CA ALA A 190 20.77 1.74 -9.68
C ALA A 190 21.21 1.08 -8.37
N THR A 191 20.99 1.72 -7.23
CA THR A 191 21.06 1.04 -5.93
C THR A 191 20.00 -0.08 -5.89
N GLU A 192 20.10 -1.02 -4.97
CA GLU A 192 19.12 -2.09 -4.87
C GLU A 192 17.71 -1.55 -4.61
N PHE A 193 17.57 -0.62 -3.68
CA PHE A 193 16.30 0.04 -3.39
C PHE A 193 15.75 0.82 -4.59
N ASP A 194 16.58 1.67 -5.21
CA ASP A 194 16.17 2.44 -6.38
C ASP A 194 15.76 1.53 -7.54
N MET A 195 16.46 0.39 -7.72
CA MET A 195 16.12 -0.60 -8.74
C MET A 195 14.73 -1.19 -8.52
N LEU A 196 14.39 -1.55 -7.28
CA LEU A 196 13.06 -2.06 -6.96
C LEU A 196 11.99 -0.98 -7.20
N GLN A 197 12.24 0.27 -6.79
CA GLN A 197 11.33 1.38 -7.11
C GLN A 197 11.12 1.47 -8.63
N ILE A 198 12.18 1.49 -9.43
CA ILE A 198 12.09 1.55 -10.89
C ILE A 198 11.28 0.37 -11.44
N MET A 199 11.64 -0.85 -11.05
CA MET A 199 11.03 -2.07 -11.60
C MET A 199 9.53 -2.11 -11.35
N PHE A 200 9.09 -1.82 -10.14
CA PHE A 200 7.66 -1.93 -9.80
C PHE A 200 6.83 -0.74 -10.30
N HIS A 201 7.40 0.47 -10.31
CA HIS A 201 6.68 1.65 -10.82
C HIS A 201 6.41 1.57 -12.33
N VAL A 202 7.39 1.13 -13.14
CA VAL A 202 7.18 1.02 -14.61
C VAL A 202 6.02 0.11 -14.98
N THR A 203 5.67 -0.85 -14.13
CA THR A 203 4.56 -1.78 -14.38
C THR A 203 3.19 -1.10 -14.44
N TRP A 204 3.05 0.11 -13.89
CA TRP A 204 1.81 0.88 -13.94
C TRP A 204 1.54 1.51 -15.32
N GLY A 205 2.58 1.59 -16.18
CA GLY A 205 2.50 2.22 -17.49
C GLY A 205 2.56 3.75 -17.43
N VAL A 206 2.80 4.38 -18.57
CA VAL A 206 3.03 5.84 -18.65
C VAL A 206 1.81 6.68 -18.28
N ASP A 207 0.61 6.14 -18.40
CA ASP A 207 -0.62 6.85 -18.03
C ASP A 207 -0.73 7.09 -16.51
N ALA A 208 -0.03 6.28 -15.71
CA ALA A 208 0.02 6.42 -14.26
C ALA A 208 1.22 7.25 -13.76
N LEU A 209 2.13 7.66 -14.67
CA LEU A 209 3.42 8.25 -14.35
C LEU A 209 3.31 9.46 -13.40
N GLU A 210 2.36 10.37 -13.63
CA GLU A 210 2.25 11.59 -12.84
C GLU A 210 1.88 11.31 -11.38
N ARG A 211 1.08 10.29 -11.12
CA ARG A 211 0.64 9.90 -9.79
C ARG A 211 1.67 9.00 -9.12
N GLU A 212 1.89 7.83 -9.69
CA GLU A 212 2.69 6.78 -9.09
C GLU A 212 4.16 7.19 -8.87
N SER A 213 4.73 8.04 -9.74
CA SER A 213 6.12 8.50 -9.55
C SER A 213 6.37 9.39 -8.31
N ARG A 214 5.33 9.70 -7.56
CA ARG A 214 5.40 10.43 -6.28
C ARG A 214 5.29 9.50 -5.07
N GLU A 215 4.95 8.24 -5.29
CA GLU A 215 4.78 7.25 -4.25
C GLU A 215 6.10 6.53 -4.00
N ILE A 216 6.47 6.38 -2.75
CA ILE A 216 7.59 5.55 -2.34
C ILE A 216 7.05 4.24 -1.80
N TYR A 217 7.67 3.12 -2.15
CA TYR A 217 7.33 1.80 -1.64
C TYR A 217 8.36 1.41 -0.57
N PRO A 218 8.07 1.73 0.71
CA PRO A 218 9.00 1.51 1.80
C PRO A 218 8.98 0.06 2.28
N PRO A 219 9.96 -0.37 3.09
CA PRO A 219 9.85 -1.59 3.87
C PRO A 219 8.62 -1.57 4.80
N ILE A 220 7.99 -2.73 5.04
CA ILE A 220 6.80 -2.85 5.91
C ILE A 220 7.09 -2.40 7.35
N LEU A 221 8.33 -2.53 7.81
CA LEU A 221 8.75 -2.00 9.11
C LEU A 221 8.56 -0.49 9.25
N THR A 222 8.48 0.25 8.14
CA THR A 222 8.11 1.67 8.18
C THR A 222 6.70 1.83 8.72
N ALA A 223 5.75 0.99 8.32
CA ALA A 223 4.39 0.99 8.84
C ALA A 223 4.37 0.65 10.35
N TYR A 224 5.17 -0.33 10.79
CA TYR A 224 5.33 -0.65 12.20
C TYR A 224 5.84 0.57 12.99
N ASN A 225 6.93 1.17 12.56
CA ASN A 225 7.54 2.33 13.23
C ASN A 225 6.57 3.52 13.31
N ILE A 226 5.77 3.74 12.25
CA ILE A 226 4.76 4.81 12.23
C ILE A 226 3.68 4.53 13.28
N VAL A 227 3.17 3.30 13.37
CA VAL A 227 2.15 2.93 14.34
C VAL A 227 2.71 3.05 15.76
N ASP A 228 3.88 2.49 16.02
CA ASP A 228 4.54 2.51 17.34
C ASP A 228 4.81 3.95 17.82
N ASN A 229 5.39 4.79 16.96
CA ASN A 229 5.69 6.20 17.27
C ASN A 229 4.43 7.09 17.39
N SER A 230 3.31 6.67 16.83
CA SER A 230 2.06 7.45 16.83
C SER A 230 1.16 7.13 18.01
N THR A 231 1.49 6.10 18.80
CA THR A 231 0.69 5.61 19.94
C THR A 231 1.34 5.96 21.26
N GLU A 232 0.61 5.79 22.36
CA GLU A 232 1.21 5.82 23.69
C GLU A 232 2.17 4.65 23.85
N PRO A 233 3.31 4.84 24.53
CA PRO A 233 4.27 3.76 24.76
C PRO A 233 3.62 2.50 25.33
N ASP A 234 4.05 1.34 24.86
CA ASP A 234 3.59 0.02 25.31
C ASP A 234 2.10 -0.28 25.09
N THR A 235 1.43 0.46 24.19
CA THR A 235 0.01 0.22 23.88
C THR A 235 -0.21 -0.58 22.59
N VAL A 236 0.85 -0.91 21.88
CA VAL A 236 0.82 -1.75 20.67
C VAL A 236 1.85 -2.86 20.80
N VAL A 237 1.46 -4.06 20.44
CA VAL A 237 2.35 -5.22 20.37
C VAL A 237 2.33 -5.82 18.99
N PHE A 238 3.47 -6.30 18.56
CA PHE A 238 3.61 -7.11 17.35
C PHE A 238 2.89 -8.45 17.57
N ASP A 239 2.01 -8.84 16.66
CA ASP A 239 1.27 -10.11 16.69
C ASP A 239 1.84 -11.11 15.68
N SER A 240 1.95 -10.69 14.40
CA SER A 240 2.48 -11.55 13.35
C SER A 240 2.92 -10.75 12.12
N GLU A 241 3.83 -11.35 11.35
CA GLU A 241 4.27 -10.88 10.05
C GLU A 241 4.49 -12.06 9.12
N TYR A 242 4.15 -11.94 7.86
CA TYR A 242 4.54 -12.89 6.82
C TYR A 242 4.69 -12.23 5.46
N ASP A 243 5.61 -12.78 4.67
CA ASP A 243 5.91 -12.32 3.31
C ASP A 243 4.89 -12.86 2.31
N GLU A 244 4.52 -12.02 1.35
CA GLU A 244 3.62 -12.38 0.27
C GLU A 244 4.34 -12.32 -1.07
N TYR A 245 4.36 -13.44 -1.78
CA TYR A 245 4.76 -13.50 -3.18
C TYR A 245 3.53 -13.31 -4.07
N ASP A 246 3.44 -12.16 -4.71
CA ASP A 246 2.36 -11.89 -5.66
C ASP A 246 2.89 -12.13 -7.09
N ASP A 247 2.79 -13.37 -7.55
CA ASP A 247 3.25 -13.80 -8.88
C ASP A 247 2.56 -13.03 -10.02
N THR A 248 1.46 -12.33 -9.74
CA THR A 248 0.77 -11.52 -10.77
C THR A 248 1.64 -10.36 -11.28
N TYR A 249 2.65 -9.94 -10.52
CA TYR A 249 3.59 -8.90 -10.94
C TYR A 249 4.61 -9.39 -11.97
N LEU A 250 5.02 -10.65 -11.95
CA LEU A 250 6.06 -11.14 -12.85
C LEU A 250 5.75 -10.93 -14.34
N PRO A 251 4.54 -11.26 -14.86
CA PRO A 251 4.21 -10.97 -16.25
C PRO A 251 4.22 -9.47 -16.61
N HIS A 252 3.95 -8.60 -15.64
CA HIS A 252 4.03 -7.15 -15.85
C HIS A 252 5.47 -6.67 -15.93
N LEU A 253 6.34 -7.16 -15.05
CA LEU A 253 7.78 -6.86 -15.07
C LEU A 253 8.44 -7.37 -16.34
N GLN A 254 8.08 -8.57 -16.81
CA GLN A 254 8.59 -9.19 -18.06
C GLN A 254 8.23 -8.41 -19.32
N LYS A 255 7.26 -7.50 -19.29
CA LYS A 255 6.99 -6.56 -20.39
C LYS A 255 8.10 -5.53 -20.56
N TYR A 256 8.84 -5.24 -19.49
CA TYR A 256 9.88 -4.20 -19.44
C TYR A 256 11.28 -4.79 -19.34
N PHE A 257 11.45 -5.82 -18.51
CA PHE A 257 12.75 -6.40 -18.16
C PHE A 257 12.90 -7.84 -18.62
N LEU A 258 14.14 -8.26 -18.78
CA LEU A 258 14.49 -9.65 -19.10
C LEU A 258 14.82 -10.39 -17.79
N ILE A 259 13.76 -10.80 -17.09
CA ILE A 259 13.84 -11.53 -15.82
C ILE A 259 12.98 -12.79 -15.88
N ASP A 260 13.37 -13.83 -15.17
CA ASP A 260 12.66 -15.11 -15.12
C ASP A 260 11.87 -15.28 -13.83
N GLU A 261 12.22 -14.53 -12.78
CA GLU A 261 11.58 -14.59 -11.48
C GLU A 261 11.44 -13.20 -10.86
N LEU A 262 10.61 -13.08 -9.84
CA LEU A 262 10.51 -11.85 -9.05
C LEU A 262 11.84 -11.61 -8.30
N PRO A 263 12.30 -10.37 -8.20
CA PRO A 263 13.55 -10.04 -7.52
C PRO A 263 13.49 -10.35 -6.01
N GLN A 264 12.30 -10.30 -5.43
CA GLN A 264 12.01 -10.66 -4.04
C GLN A 264 10.48 -10.82 -3.85
N HIS A 265 10.00 -11.10 -2.63
CA HIS A 265 8.59 -10.93 -2.30
C HIS A 265 8.14 -9.48 -2.55
N THR A 266 6.86 -9.28 -2.84
CA THR A 266 6.36 -7.97 -3.27
C THR A 266 5.69 -7.19 -2.16
N LYS A 267 5.12 -7.91 -1.21
CA LYS A 267 4.38 -7.36 -0.07
C LYS A 267 4.59 -8.23 1.16
N SER A 268 4.35 -7.61 2.31
CA SER A 268 4.22 -8.33 3.57
C SER A 268 2.90 -7.97 4.24
N VAL A 269 2.45 -8.85 5.11
CA VAL A 269 1.29 -8.63 5.97
C VAL A 269 1.78 -8.53 7.41
N LEU A 270 1.62 -7.36 7.99
CA LEU A 270 1.96 -7.05 9.37
C LEU A 270 0.68 -6.94 10.19
N THR A 271 0.61 -7.67 11.29
CA THR A 271 -0.50 -7.57 12.25
C THR A 271 0.02 -7.03 13.58
N LEU A 272 -0.59 -5.95 14.03
CA LEU A 272 -0.32 -5.34 15.32
C LEU A 272 -1.59 -5.37 16.17
N MET A 273 -1.44 -5.58 17.48
CA MET A 273 -2.57 -5.61 18.43
C MET A 273 -2.45 -4.47 19.43
N LYS A 274 -3.57 -3.74 19.62
CA LYS A 274 -3.70 -2.72 20.66
C LYS A 274 -3.90 -3.40 22.01
N ILE A 275 -3.02 -3.11 22.97
CA ILE A 275 -3.17 -3.59 24.35
C ILE A 275 -3.61 -2.44 25.28
N PRO A 276 -4.25 -2.74 26.43
CA PRO A 276 -4.60 -1.73 27.42
C PRO A 276 -3.37 -1.03 27.95
N ASP A 277 -3.47 0.28 28.16
CA ASP A 277 -2.48 1.01 28.93
C ASP A 277 -2.55 0.56 30.40
N LEU A 278 -1.58 -0.25 30.81
CA LEU A 278 -1.53 -0.82 32.17
C LEU A 278 -1.18 0.21 33.24
N ARG A 279 -0.94 1.49 32.85
CA ARG A 279 -0.65 2.59 33.76
C ARG A 279 -1.91 3.35 34.19
N LYS A 280 -3.05 3.06 33.56
CA LYS A 280 -4.37 3.58 33.90
C LYS A 280 -5.16 2.57 34.74
#